data_50a650b53f3f552a42c3ec9b74c94427
#
_entry.id   50a650b53f3f552a42c3ec9b74c94427
#
_cell.length_a   1.000
_cell.length_b   1.000
_cell.length_c   1.000
_cell.angle_alpha   90.00
_cell.angle_beta   90.00
_cell.angle_gamma   90.00
#
_symmetry.space_group_name_H-M   'P 1'
#
loop_
_entity.id
_entity.type
_entity.pdbx_description
1 polymer ?
#
loop_
_entity_poly.entity_id
_entity_poly.type
_entity_poly.pdbx_seq_one_letter_code
_entity_poly.pdbx_strand_id
1 'polypeptide(L)'
;MSGLAPILETRKLTRFFGSVRVTGDVDFALHPGERRAVIGPNGAGKTTFVNLLSGRLAPSSGQVLLGGETVTALGEAQRIKRGMGRTFQITSLFPNLSVRKNVFLAVAEHEGVAWSLLRSAASHRGQFERVDELVERVGLADVAEVKAQDLPYGRQRLLEIAVALALRPKVLLLDEPAAGIPTSESHIILTILDSLPKDIAVLLIDHDMDLVFRFAHRITVLVQGSIMVEGTPAEIAADERVRKIYLGEGDHAAA
;
A
#
# COMPACT_ATOMS: atom_id res chain seq x y z
N MET A 1 -11.52 -18.84 -6.11
CA MET A 1 -10.04 -18.85 -5.95
C MET A 1 -9.64 -19.37 -4.56
N SER A 2 -10.20 -20.52 -4.14
CA SER A 2 -10.02 -21.10 -2.80
C SER A 2 -9.10 -22.31 -2.84
N GLY A 3 -7.80 -22.07 -2.83
CA GLY A 3 -6.80 -23.13 -2.81
C GLY A 3 -5.36 -22.67 -2.56
N LEU A 4 -5.07 -21.39 -2.74
CA LEU A 4 -3.75 -20.84 -2.46
C LEU A 4 -3.67 -20.35 -1.02
N ALA A 5 -2.57 -20.67 -0.32
CA ALA A 5 -2.30 -20.13 1.00
C ALA A 5 -2.20 -18.59 0.93
N PRO A 6 -2.67 -17.88 1.96
CA PRO A 6 -2.57 -16.42 2.00
C PRO A 6 -1.10 -15.97 1.99
N ILE A 7 -0.83 -14.91 1.24
CA ILE A 7 0.50 -14.29 1.21
C ILE A 7 0.71 -13.37 2.42
N LEU A 8 -0.35 -12.73 2.91
CA LEU A 8 -0.37 -11.94 4.13
C LEU A 8 -1.57 -12.36 4.96
N GLU A 9 -1.34 -12.67 6.24
CA GLU A 9 -2.37 -13.13 7.16
C GLU A 9 -2.21 -12.47 8.53
N THR A 10 -3.32 -12.20 9.20
CA THR A 10 -3.30 -11.85 10.62
C THR A 10 -4.17 -12.83 11.41
N ARG A 11 -3.74 -13.11 12.64
CA ARG A 11 -4.47 -13.97 13.58
C ARG A 11 -4.68 -13.21 14.88
N LYS A 12 -5.94 -12.91 15.20
CA LYS A 12 -6.38 -12.18 16.39
C LYS A 12 -5.54 -10.94 16.67
N LEU A 13 -5.25 -10.19 15.60
CA LEU A 13 -4.39 -9.03 15.68
C LEU A 13 -5.05 -7.92 16.50
N THR A 14 -4.40 -7.52 17.59
CA THR A 14 -4.98 -6.57 18.54
C THR A 14 -3.96 -5.48 18.89
N ARG A 15 -4.45 -4.23 18.99
CA ARG A 15 -3.64 -3.10 19.46
C ARG A 15 -4.42 -2.21 20.41
N PHE A 16 -3.79 -1.94 21.56
CA PHE A 16 -4.23 -0.95 22.53
C PHE A 16 -3.28 0.27 22.53
N PHE A 17 -3.84 1.45 22.73
CA PHE A 17 -3.11 2.66 23.13
C PHE A 17 -3.63 3.08 24.51
N GLY A 18 -2.84 2.84 25.55
CA GLY A 18 -3.33 2.91 26.93
C GLY A 18 -4.49 1.93 27.14
N SER A 19 -5.66 2.44 27.55
CA SER A 19 -6.89 1.64 27.71
C SER A 19 -7.75 1.53 26.47
N VAL A 20 -7.43 2.27 25.40
CA VAL A 20 -8.24 2.31 24.18
C VAL A 20 -7.83 1.20 23.24
N ARG A 21 -8.78 0.29 22.90
CA ARG A 21 -8.59 -0.74 21.89
C ARG A 21 -8.86 -0.15 20.50
N VAL A 22 -7.80 0.02 19.69
CA VAL A 22 -7.90 0.58 18.34
C VAL A 22 -7.98 -0.49 17.25
N THR A 23 -7.44 -1.69 17.52
CA THR A 23 -7.61 -2.87 16.67
C THR A 23 -7.93 -4.04 17.59
N GLY A 24 -8.97 -4.82 17.28
CA GLY A 24 -9.44 -5.88 18.16
C GLY A 24 -9.70 -7.20 17.45
N ASP A 25 -8.88 -8.20 17.75
CA ASP A 25 -9.00 -9.59 17.29
C ASP A 25 -9.20 -9.71 15.76
N VAL A 26 -8.44 -8.94 14.98
CA VAL A 26 -8.58 -8.94 13.53
C VAL A 26 -7.93 -10.19 12.93
N ASP A 27 -8.75 -11.05 12.36
CA ASP A 27 -8.36 -12.15 11.48
C ASP A 27 -8.56 -11.70 10.03
N PHE A 28 -7.48 -11.66 9.25
CA PHE A 28 -7.46 -11.15 7.89
C PHE A 28 -6.57 -12.03 7.02
N ALA A 29 -6.96 -12.26 5.78
CA ALA A 29 -6.17 -13.01 4.81
C ALA A 29 -6.18 -12.32 3.44
N LEU A 30 -4.99 -12.09 2.88
CA LEU A 30 -4.78 -11.58 1.54
C LEU A 30 -4.06 -12.64 0.71
N HIS A 31 -4.61 -13.00 -0.44
CA HIS A 31 -4.06 -14.04 -1.30
C HIS A 31 -3.15 -13.47 -2.40
N PRO A 32 -2.22 -14.27 -2.96
CA PRO A 32 -1.40 -13.84 -4.08
C PRO A 32 -2.25 -13.29 -5.23
N GLY A 33 -1.86 -12.14 -5.78
CA GLY A 33 -2.57 -11.48 -6.87
C GLY A 33 -3.92 -10.86 -6.52
N GLU A 34 -4.34 -10.93 -5.27
CA GLU A 34 -5.60 -10.34 -4.83
C GLU A 34 -5.51 -8.81 -4.79
N ARG A 35 -6.59 -8.15 -5.25
CA ARG A 35 -6.83 -6.72 -5.12
C ARG A 35 -7.83 -6.52 -4.00
N ARG A 36 -7.37 -6.18 -2.81
CA ARG A 36 -8.19 -5.98 -1.62
C ARG A 36 -8.22 -4.51 -1.25
N ALA A 37 -9.41 -3.97 -0.98
CA ALA A 37 -9.54 -2.67 -0.35
C ALA A 37 -9.97 -2.81 1.13
N VAL A 38 -9.49 -1.90 1.97
CA VAL A 38 -9.97 -1.73 3.35
C VAL A 38 -10.58 -0.35 3.46
N ILE A 39 -11.87 -0.32 3.78
CA ILE A 39 -12.64 0.90 3.98
C ILE A 39 -13.16 0.96 5.42
N GLY A 40 -13.71 2.09 5.82
CA GLY A 40 -14.31 2.31 7.13
C GLY A 40 -14.33 3.79 7.48
N PRO A 41 -15.15 4.21 8.44
CA PRO A 41 -15.26 5.60 8.87
C PRO A 41 -13.95 6.12 9.45
N ASN A 42 -13.90 7.44 9.69
CA ASN A 42 -12.79 8.05 10.39
C ASN A 42 -12.66 7.47 11.80
N GLY A 43 -11.44 7.18 12.24
CA GLY A 43 -11.19 6.52 13.52
C GLY A 43 -11.48 5.01 13.56
N ALA A 44 -11.85 4.38 12.44
CA ALA A 44 -12.09 2.92 12.38
C ALA A 44 -10.85 2.05 12.64
N GLY A 45 -9.65 2.65 12.68
CA GLY A 45 -8.39 1.93 12.92
C GLY A 45 -7.63 1.50 11.65
N LYS A 46 -8.03 1.98 10.46
CA LYS A 46 -7.42 1.61 9.17
C LYS A 46 -5.90 1.85 9.13
N THR A 47 -5.46 3.07 9.44
CA THR A 47 -4.03 3.42 9.47
C THR A 47 -3.27 2.62 10.53
N THR A 48 -3.89 2.36 11.70
CA THR A 48 -3.30 1.49 12.73
C THR A 48 -3.14 0.07 12.20
N PHE A 49 -4.14 -0.46 11.52
CA PHE A 49 -4.09 -1.79 10.93
C PHE A 49 -2.94 -1.92 9.92
N VAL A 50 -2.78 -0.96 8.99
CA VAL A 50 -1.64 -0.96 8.05
C VAL A 50 -0.30 -0.83 8.77
N ASN A 51 -0.21 0.00 9.80
CA ASN A 51 1.02 0.14 10.58
C ASN A 51 1.40 -1.16 11.30
N LEU A 52 0.40 -1.94 11.75
CA LEU A 52 0.61 -3.28 12.30
C LEU A 52 1.07 -4.28 11.23
N LEU A 53 0.46 -4.27 10.05
CA LEU A 53 0.84 -5.12 8.92
C LEU A 53 2.25 -4.82 8.44
N SER A 54 2.61 -3.55 8.30
CA SER A 54 3.94 -3.13 7.82
C SER A 54 5.07 -3.31 8.85
N GLY A 55 4.75 -3.51 10.12
CA GLY A 55 5.75 -3.59 11.21
C GLY A 55 6.24 -2.25 11.71
N ARG A 56 5.61 -1.14 11.30
CA ARG A 56 5.84 0.20 11.85
C ARG A 56 5.32 0.32 13.27
N LEU A 57 4.30 -0.47 13.60
CA LEU A 57 3.71 -0.57 14.92
C LEU A 57 3.70 -2.04 15.37
N ALA A 58 4.13 -2.32 16.58
CA ALA A 58 4.03 -3.65 17.18
C ALA A 58 2.59 -3.88 17.68
N PRO A 59 2.00 -5.07 17.49
CA PRO A 59 0.73 -5.40 18.10
C PRO A 59 0.83 -5.57 19.62
N SER A 60 -0.28 -5.42 20.32
CA SER A 60 -0.39 -5.77 21.73
C SER A 60 -0.55 -7.28 21.92
N SER A 61 -1.23 -7.95 20.99
CA SER A 61 -1.38 -9.41 20.90
C SER A 61 -1.73 -9.83 19.47
N GLY A 62 -1.74 -11.14 19.23
CA GLY A 62 -1.99 -11.70 17.91
C GLY A 62 -0.73 -11.80 17.05
N GLN A 63 -0.91 -12.20 15.80
CA GLN A 63 0.19 -12.51 14.89
C GLN A 63 -0.01 -11.89 13.52
N VAL A 64 1.11 -11.58 12.85
CA VAL A 64 1.18 -11.24 11.43
C VAL A 64 2.07 -12.27 10.75
N LEU A 65 1.58 -12.87 9.67
CA LEU A 65 2.30 -13.84 8.85
C LEU A 65 2.47 -13.30 7.43
N LEU A 66 3.64 -13.50 6.84
CA LEU A 66 3.97 -13.14 5.46
C LEU A 66 4.55 -14.38 4.76
N GLY A 67 3.89 -14.86 3.71
CA GLY A 67 4.29 -16.10 3.04
C GLY A 67 4.25 -17.33 3.94
N GLY A 68 3.36 -17.35 4.95
CA GLY A 68 3.25 -18.42 5.95
C GLY A 68 4.23 -18.30 7.13
N GLU A 69 5.20 -17.39 7.08
CA GLU A 69 6.16 -17.16 8.16
C GLU A 69 5.68 -16.06 9.12
N THR A 70 5.82 -16.29 10.42
CA THR A 70 5.48 -15.28 11.43
C THR A 70 6.49 -14.12 11.38
N VAL A 71 5.99 -12.92 11.10
CA VAL A 71 6.79 -11.68 11.02
C VAL A 71 6.44 -10.67 12.12
N THR A 72 5.67 -11.08 13.13
CA THR A 72 5.11 -10.21 14.17
C THR A 72 6.19 -9.38 14.89
N ALA A 73 7.31 -10.01 15.26
CA ALA A 73 8.42 -9.34 15.94
C ALA A 73 9.35 -8.56 15.00
N LEU A 74 9.16 -8.66 13.70
CA LEU A 74 10.02 -8.00 12.71
C LEU A 74 9.56 -6.57 12.47
N GLY A 75 10.53 -5.64 12.45
CA GLY A 75 10.29 -4.26 12.07
C GLY A 75 10.12 -4.09 10.55
N GLU A 76 9.71 -2.90 10.14
CA GLU A 76 9.36 -2.53 8.76
C GLU A 76 10.44 -2.93 7.73
N ALA A 77 11.72 -2.54 7.97
CA ALA A 77 12.82 -2.85 7.06
C ALA A 77 13.02 -4.36 6.86
N GLN A 78 12.80 -5.17 7.89
CA GLN A 78 12.91 -6.63 7.80
C GLN A 78 11.74 -7.26 7.03
N ARG A 79 10.53 -6.69 7.12
CA ARG A 79 9.37 -7.13 6.34
C ARG A 79 9.50 -6.72 4.88
N ILE A 80 10.07 -5.55 4.59
CA ILE A 80 10.38 -5.12 3.22
C ILE A 80 11.32 -6.14 2.54
N LYS A 81 12.39 -6.56 3.22
CA LYS A 81 13.32 -7.59 2.70
C LYS A 81 12.66 -8.95 2.44
N ARG A 82 11.47 -9.20 3.01
CA ARG A 82 10.68 -10.42 2.78
C ARG A 82 9.61 -10.26 1.69
N GLY A 83 9.56 -9.09 1.05
CA GLY A 83 8.66 -8.82 -0.06
C GLY A 83 7.39 -8.04 0.31
N MET A 84 7.40 -7.30 1.42
CA MET A 84 6.34 -6.34 1.73
C MET A 84 6.73 -4.96 1.23
N GLY A 85 6.03 -4.44 0.21
CA GLY A 85 6.14 -3.06 -0.21
C GLY A 85 5.08 -2.19 0.49
N ARG A 86 5.41 -0.95 0.78
CA ARG A 86 4.45 0.04 1.24
C ARG A 86 4.76 1.38 0.59
N THR A 87 3.72 2.10 0.14
CA THR A 87 3.87 3.52 -0.17
C THR A 87 3.93 4.28 1.16
N PHE A 88 4.95 5.09 1.31
CA PHE A 88 5.14 5.90 2.50
C PHE A 88 4.43 7.25 2.31
N GLN A 89 3.99 7.88 3.39
CA GLN A 89 3.70 9.30 3.36
C GLN A 89 4.99 10.05 2.98
N ILE A 90 4.93 11.01 2.08
CA ILE A 90 5.94 11.87 1.40
C ILE A 90 7.39 11.92 1.97
N THR A 91 7.60 11.51 3.21
CA THR A 91 8.87 11.63 3.95
C THR A 91 9.98 10.64 3.55
N SER A 92 9.70 9.71 2.64
CA SER A 92 10.66 8.65 2.26
C SER A 92 11.42 8.91 0.96
N LEU A 93 11.04 9.95 0.22
CA LEU A 93 11.78 10.35 -0.97
C LEU A 93 13.01 11.17 -0.58
N PHE A 94 14.08 11.02 -1.35
CA PHE A 94 15.25 11.89 -1.26
C PHE A 94 14.96 13.17 -2.05
N PRO A 95 14.62 14.29 -1.38
CA PRO A 95 14.04 15.47 -2.04
C PRO A 95 15.00 16.12 -3.06
N ASN A 96 16.29 16.07 -2.79
CA ASN A 96 17.34 16.65 -3.62
C ASN A 96 17.80 15.74 -4.78
N LEU A 97 17.32 14.48 -4.85
CA LEU A 97 17.63 13.58 -5.95
C LEU A 97 16.52 13.62 -7.00
N SER A 98 16.91 13.34 -8.27
CA SER A 98 15.95 13.22 -9.36
C SER A 98 15.04 12.00 -9.18
N VAL A 99 13.91 11.96 -9.91
CA VAL A 99 13.01 10.79 -10.00
C VAL A 99 13.83 9.52 -10.27
N ARG A 100 14.63 9.52 -11.34
CA ARG A 100 15.48 8.39 -11.74
C ARG A 100 16.41 7.94 -10.61
N LYS A 101 17.05 8.88 -9.91
CA LYS A 101 17.97 8.57 -8.81
C LYS A 101 17.26 7.99 -7.59
N ASN A 102 16.06 8.47 -7.25
CA ASN A 102 15.25 7.88 -6.19
C ASN A 102 14.92 6.42 -6.48
N VAL A 103 14.44 6.11 -7.68
CA VAL A 103 14.11 4.74 -8.10
C VAL A 103 15.38 3.88 -8.17
N PHE A 104 16.49 4.43 -8.67
CA PHE A 104 17.78 3.72 -8.75
C PHE A 104 18.26 3.26 -7.38
N LEU A 105 18.16 4.10 -6.34
CA LEU A 105 18.57 3.71 -4.99
C LEU A 105 17.78 2.50 -4.47
N ALA A 106 16.48 2.44 -4.76
CA ALA A 106 15.65 1.31 -4.35
C ALA A 106 15.98 0.03 -5.13
N VAL A 107 16.23 0.14 -6.44
CA VAL A 107 16.69 -0.99 -7.27
C VAL A 107 18.06 -1.50 -6.76
N ALA A 108 19.00 -0.59 -6.49
CA ALA A 108 20.34 -0.93 -6.02
C ALA A 108 20.33 -1.61 -4.65
N GLU A 109 19.47 -1.13 -3.73
CA GLU A 109 19.28 -1.76 -2.41
C GLU A 109 18.69 -3.16 -2.54
N HIS A 110 17.66 -3.34 -3.38
CA HIS A 110 17.04 -4.64 -3.60
C HIS A 110 18.01 -5.67 -4.18
N GLU A 111 18.86 -5.24 -5.11
CA GLU A 111 19.85 -6.12 -5.77
C GLU A 111 21.15 -6.28 -4.96
N GLY A 112 21.26 -5.61 -3.80
CA GLY A 112 22.44 -5.68 -2.93
C GLY A 112 23.69 -5.02 -3.52
N VAL A 113 23.53 -4.17 -4.55
CA VAL A 113 24.66 -3.47 -5.22
C VAL A 113 24.86 -2.04 -4.73
N ALA A 114 24.09 -1.59 -3.75
CA ALA A 114 24.18 -0.23 -3.18
C ALA A 114 25.60 0.12 -2.69
N TRP A 115 26.37 -0.85 -2.23
CA TRP A 115 27.76 -0.70 -1.78
C TRP A 115 28.79 -0.76 -2.92
N SER A 116 28.39 -1.12 -4.14
CA SER A 116 29.30 -1.24 -5.30
C SER A 116 29.26 -0.01 -6.22
N LEU A 117 28.83 1.14 -5.73
CA LEU A 117 28.79 2.43 -6.46
C LEU A 117 30.14 2.87 -7.02
N LEU A 118 31.23 2.22 -6.61
CA LEU A 118 32.60 2.40 -7.16
C LEU A 118 32.86 1.60 -8.45
N ARG A 119 31.92 0.75 -8.91
CA ARG A 119 32.02 0.04 -10.18
C ARG A 119 31.59 0.94 -11.35
N SER A 120 32.14 0.68 -12.54
CA SER A 120 31.86 1.50 -13.73
C SER A 120 30.36 1.47 -14.08
N ALA A 121 29.86 2.58 -14.65
CA ALA A 121 28.46 2.71 -15.11
C ALA A 121 28.03 1.57 -16.05
N ALA A 122 28.95 1.01 -16.83
CA ALA A 122 28.71 -0.13 -17.71
C ALA A 122 28.28 -1.41 -16.97
N SER A 123 28.70 -1.57 -15.69
CA SER A 123 28.31 -2.73 -14.87
C SER A 123 26.90 -2.62 -14.27
N HIS A 124 26.25 -1.44 -14.41
CA HIS A 124 24.92 -1.14 -13.87
C HIS A 124 23.85 -0.99 -14.96
N ARG A 125 24.13 -1.44 -16.19
CA ARG A 125 23.21 -1.27 -17.32
C ARG A 125 21.81 -1.87 -17.06
N GLY A 126 21.75 -3.07 -16.49
CA GLY A 126 20.48 -3.74 -16.17
C GLY A 126 19.67 -2.99 -15.11
N GLN A 127 20.34 -2.36 -14.14
CA GLN A 127 19.67 -1.52 -13.13
C GLN A 127 19.07 -0.28 -13.77
N PHE A 128 19.77 0.40 -14.68
CA PHE A 128 19.26 1.57 -15.38
C PHE A 128 18.07 1.22 -16.28
N GLU A 129 18.12 0.12 -17.02
CA GLU A 129 17.00 -0.37 -17.83
C GLU A 129 15.76 -0.62 -16.93
N ARG A 130 15.95 -1.25 -15.77
CA ARG A 130 14.87 -1.46 -14.79
C ARG A 130 14.32 -0.18 -14.21
N VAL A 131 15.15 0.80 -13.93
CA VAL A 131 14.74 2.13 -13.45
C VAL A 131 13.88 2.81 -14.51
N ASP A 132 14.32 2.82 -15.77
CA ASP A 132 13.60 3.46 -16.87
C ASP A 132 12.22 2.80 -17.09
N GLU A 133 12.14 1.46 -17.05
CA GLU A 133 10.86 0.73 -17.08
C GLU A 133 9.90 1.14 -15.96
N LEU A 134 10.41 1.29 -14.72
CA LEU A 134 9.58 1.66 -13.57
C LEU A 134 9.11 3.11 -13.67
N VAL A 135 9.99 4.02 -14.07
CA VAL A 135 9.69 5.44 -14.25
C VAL A 135 8.64 5.65 -15.36
N GLU A 136 8.77 4.91 -16.48
CA GLU A 136 7.80 4.92 -17.56
C GLU A 136 6.45 4.34 -17.11
N ARG A 137 6.47 3.21 -16.39
CA ARG A 137 5.25 2.54 -15.88
C ARG A 137 4.39 3.44 -15.01
N VAL A 138 5.00 4.30 -14.19
CA VAL A 138 4.27 5.25 -13.35
C VAL A 138 4.03 6.60 -14.03
N GLY A 139 4.35 6.75 -15.31
CA GLY A 139 4.08 7.97 -16.09
C GLY A 139 4.97 9.15 -15.69
N LEU A 140 6.22 8.91 -15.27
CA LEU A 140 7.16 9.95 -14.86
C LEU A 140 8.36 10.10 -15.81
N ALA A 141 8.30 9.53 -17.02
CA ALA A 141 9.40 9.57 -17.98
C ALA A 141 9.78 11.01 -18.40
N ASP A 142 8.79 11.89 -18.55
CA ASP A 142 8.95 13.29 -18.90
C ASP A 142 9.68 14.14 -17.84
N VAL A 143 9.69 13.68 -16.60
CA VAL A 143 10.29 14.35 -15.44
C VAL A 143 11.39 13.52 -14.76
N ALA A 144 11.94 12.52 -15.45
CA ALA A 144 12.90 11.58 -14.88
C ALA A 144 14.12 12.25 -14.24
N GLU A 145 14.58 13.38 -14.74
CA GLU A 145 15.73 14.14 -14.23
C GLU A 145 15.32 15.30 -13.30
N VAL A 146 14.03 15.53 -13.08
CA VAL A 146 13.52 16.55 -12.15
C VAL A 146 13.73 16.05 -10.72
N LYS A 147 14.12 16.94 -9.80
CA LYS A 147 14.26 16.60 -8.38
C LYS A 147 12.88 16.28 -7.76
N ALA A 148 12.85 15.33 -6.84
CA ALA A 148 11.61 14.91 -6.20
C ALA A 148 10.87 16.09 -5.51
N GLN A 149 11.59 17.01 -4.87
CA GLN A 149 10.99 18.18 -4.21
C GLN A 149 10.34 19.18 -5.18
N ASP A 150 10.76 19.20 -6.45
CA ASP A 150 10.27 20.13 -7.47
C ASP A 150 9.05 19.56 -8.23
N LEU A 151 8.65 18.32 -7.92
CA LEU A 151 7.47 17.68 -8.49
C LEU A 151 6.18 18.17 -7.81
N PRO A 152 5.08 18.33 -8.55
CA PRO A 152 3.76 18.42 -7.97
C PRO A 152 3.47 17.21 -7.04
N TYR A 153 2.64 17.44 -6.00
CA TYR A 153 2.35 16.43 -4.99
C TYR A 153 1.86 15.08 -5.59
N GLY A 154 0.96 15.11 -6.56
CA GLY A 154 0.48 13.90 -7.23
C GLY A 154 1.61 13.11 -7.90
N ARG A 155 2.57 13.79 -8.55
CA ARG A 155 3.72 13.12 -9.16
C ARG A 155 4.71 12.58 -8.12
N GLN A 156 4.81 13.18 -6.94
CA GLN A 156 5.57 12.61 -5.82
C GLN A 156 4.94 11.28 -5.35
N ARG A 157 3.60 11.18 -5.33
CA ARG A 157 2.90 9.92 -5.03
C ARG A 157 3.18 8.83 -6.05
N LEU A 158 3.21 9.17 -7.34
CA LEU A 158 3.60 8.21 -8.38
C LEU A 158 5.06 7.73 -8.20
N LEU A 159 5.96 8.64 -7.81
CA LEU A 159 7.34 8.27 -7.50
C LEU A 159 7.45 7.32 -6.29
N GLU A 160 6.65 7.53 -5.24
CA GLU A 160 6.59 6.60 -4.10
C GLU A 160 6.16 5.19 -4.53
N ILE A 161 5.18 5.10 -5.44
CA ILE A 161 4.76 3.81 -6.02
C ILE A 161 5.92 3.17 -6.79
N ALA A 162 6.64 3.95 -7.63
CA ALA A 162 7.80 3.44 -8.37
C ALA A 162 8.89 2.90 -7.44
N VAL A 163 9.21 3.64 -6.36
CA VAL A 163 10.18 3.23 -5.34
C VAL A 163 9.73 1.93 -4.64
N ALA A 164 8.45 1.82 -4.27
CA ALA A 164 7.92 0.60 -3.66
C ALA A 164 7.99 -0.60 -4.62
N LEU A 165 7.70 -0.41 -5.92
CA LEU A 165 7.78 -1.44 -6.95
C LEU A 165 9.23 -1.86 -7.28
N ALA A 166 10.19 -0.95 -7.13
CA ALA A 166 11.60 -1.23 -7.32
C ALA A 166 12.11 -2.34 -6.39
N LEU A 167 11.51 -2.47 -5.20
CA LEU A 167 11.81 -3.51 -4.22
C LEU A 167 11.19 -4.88 -4.54
N ARG A 168 10.54 -5.04 -5.70
CA ARG A 168 9.88 -6.29 -6.16
C ARG A 168 8.98 -6.91 -5.07
N PRO A 169 7.98 -6.18 -4.58
CA PRO A 169 7.15 -6.67 -3.48
C PRO A 169 6.25 -7.83 -3.93
N LYS A 170 6.01 -8.77 -3.02
CA LYS A 170 4.96 -9.80 -3.14
C LYS A 170 3.61 -9.26 -2.66
N VAL A 171 3.65 -8.33 -1.70
CA VAL A 171 2.50 -7.62 -1.13
C VAL A 171 2.79 -6.13 -1.19
N LEU A 172 1.88 -5.34 -1.75
CA LEU A 172 1.96 -3.89 -1.81
C LEU A 172 0.84 -3.27 -0.96
N LEU A 173 1.22 -2.50 0.06
CA LEU A 173 0.31 -1.76 0.91
C LEU A 173 0.24 -0.31 0.42
N LEU A 174 -0.94 0.15 0.02
CA LEU A 174 -1.21 1.50 -0.46
C LEU A 174 -2.13 2.21 0.54
N ASP A 175 -1.64 3.26 1.16
CA ASP A 175 -2.37 4.05 2.15
C ASP A 175 -2.70 5.42 1.55
N GLU A 176 -3.96 5.61 1.13
CA GLU A 176 -4.48 6.79 0.45
C GLU A 176 -3.61 7.26 -0.74
N PRO A 177 -3.34 6.39 -1.74
CA PRO A 177 -2.44 6.72 -2.83
C PRO A 177 -2.97 7.84 -3.73
N ALA A 178 -4.29 8.07 -3.75
CA ALA A 178 -4.93 9.16 -4.49
C ALA A 178 -5.01 10.47 -3.71
N ALA A 179 -4.60 10.52 -2.44
CA ALA A 179 -4.68 11.75 -1.64
C ALA A 179 -3.89 12.88 -2.28
N GLY A 180 -4.55 14.03 -2.48
CA GLY A 180 -3.95 15.22 -3.10
C GLY A 180 -3.76 15.15 -4.62
N ILE A 181 -4.26 14.09 -5.26
CA ILE A 181 -4.39 14.00 -6.72
C ILE A 181 -5.79 14.51 -7.10
N PRO A 182 -5.93 15.39 -8.10
CA PRO A 182 -7.25 15.80 -8.58
C PRO A 182 -8.08 14.57 -9.00
N THR A 183 -9.37 14.58 -8.71
CA THR A 183 -10.27 13.46 -9.03
C THR A 183 -10.26 13.12 -10.54
N SER A 184 -10.03 14.12 -11.39
CA SER A 184 -9.85 13.93 -12.84
C SER A 184 -8.61 13.11 -13.20
N GLU A 185 -7.62 13.03 -12.33
CA GLU A 185 -6.35 12.32 -12.52
C GLU A 185 -6.25 11.02 -11.69
N SER A 186 -7.21 10.72 -10.82
CA SER A 186 -7.21 9.50 -10.00
C SER A 186 -7.20 8.22 -10.83
N HIS A 187 -7.69 8.27 -12.09
CA HIS A 187 -7.62 7.18 -13.05
C HIS A 187 -6.17 6.75 -13.38
N ILE A 188 -5.18 7.64 -13.21
CA ILE A 188 -3.75 7.32 -13.40
C ILE A 188 -3.33 6.24 -12.41
N ILE A 189 -3.75 6.37 -11.15
CA ILE A 189 -3.47 5.36 -10.11
C ILE A 189 -4.05 4.01 -10.52
N LEU A 190 -5.31 3.98 -10.97
CA LEU A 190 -5.93 2.73 -11.45
C LEU A 190 -5.14 2.10 -12.60
N THR A 191 -4.74 2.90 -13.60
CA THR A 191 -3.95 2.42 -14.73
C THR A 191 -2.62 1.81 -14.27
N ILE A 192 -1.94 2.43 -13.31
CA ILE A 192 -0.70 1.90 -12.73
C ILE A 192 -0.99 0.57 -12.01
N LEU A 193 -2.02 0.53 -11.16
CA LEU A 193 -2.38 -0.66 -10.40
C LEU A 193 -2.79 -1.83 -11.31
N ASP A 194 -3.48 -1.55 -12.41
CA ASP A 194 -3.86 -2.55 -13.42
C ASP A 194 -2.64 -3.08 -14.19
N SER A 195 -1.61 -2.24 -14.38
CA SER A 195 -0.35 -2.62 -15.04
C SER A 195 0.58 -3.47 -14.17
N LEU A 196 0.27 -3.65 -12.87
CA LEU A 196 1.10 -4.43 -11.96
C LEU A 196 1.09 -5.92 -12.33
N PRO A 197 2.19 -6.64 -12.09
CA PRO A 197 2.23 -8.10 -12.20
C PRO A 197 1.07 -8.74 -11.43
N LYS A 198 0.44 -9.74 -12.05
CA LYS A 198 -0.78 -10.37 -11.51
C LYS A 198 -0.55 -11.19 -10.24
N ASP A 199 0.68 -11.49 -9.91
CA ASP A 199 1.10 -12.21 -8.70
C ASP A 199 1.29 -11.30 -7.49
N ILE A 200 1.42 -9.98 -7.69
CA ILE A 200 1.52 -9.03 -6.58
C ILE A 200 0.14 -8.86 -5.94
N ALA A 201 0.04 -9.20 -4.66
CA ALA A 201 -1.14 -8.88 -3.86
C ALA A 201 -1.13 -7.39 -3.47
N VAL A 202 -2.26 -6.71 -3.61
CA VAL A 202 -2.34 -5.27 -3.27
C VAL A 202 -3.44 -5.05 -2.24
N LEU A 203 -3.08 -4.40 -1.15
CA LEU A 203 -3.99 -3.89 -0.14
C LEU A 203 -4.08 -2.37 -0.26
N LEU A 204 -5.23 -1.88 -0.67
CA LEU A 204 -5.54 -0.46 -0.81
C LEU A 204 -6.35 0.02 0.39
N ILE A 205 -5.94 1.12 1.01
CA ILE A 205 -6.80 1.89 1.90
C ILE A 205 -7.08 3.21 1.23
N ASP A 206 -8.33 3.51 1.00
CA ASP A 206 -8.75 4.78 0.45
C ASP A 206 -10.19 5.10 0.94
N HIS A 207 -10.53 6.37 0.91
CA HIS A 207 -11.88 6.88 1.18
C HIS A 207 -12.62 7.26 -0.12
N ASP A 208 -11.93 7.29 -1.26
CA ASP A 208 -12.55 7.45 -2.58
C ASP A 208 -13.24 6.15 -2.99
N MET A 209 -14.57 6.11 -2.83
CA MET A 209 -15.36 4.92 -3.11
C MET A 209 -15.33 4.54 -4.59
N ASP A 210 -15.24 5.50 -5.51
CA ASP A 210 -15.15 5.20 -6.94
C ASP A 210 -13.85 4.48 -7.27
N LEU A 211 -12.73 4.93 -6.70
CA LEU A 211 -11.44 4.24 -6.80
C LEU A 211 -11.53 2.83 -6.21
N VAL A 212 -12.06 2.71 -4.99
CA VAL A 212 -12.18 1.44 -4.26
C VAL A 212 -13.01 0.41 -5.06
N PHE A 213 -14.20 0.79 -5.52
CA PHE A 213 -15.11 -0.11 -6.23
C PHE A 213 -14.57 -0.56 -7.60
N ARG A 214 -13.80 0.29 -8.27
CA ARG A 214 -13.17 -0.04 -9.56
C ARG A 214 -11.93 -0.92 -9.39
N PHE A 215 -11.18 -0.72 -8.31
CA PHE A 215 -9.94 -1.43 -8.06
C PHE A 215 -10.14 -2.81 -7.45
N ALA A 216 -11.04 -2.95 -6.45
CA ALA A 216 -11.04 -4.08 -5.55
C ALA A 216 -11.77 -5.31 -6.12
N HIS A 217 -11.18 -6.49 -5.98
CA HIS A 217 -11.87 -7.77 -6.12
C HIS A 217 -12.70 -8.09 -4.86
N ARG A 218 -12.20 -7.70 -3.69
CA ARG A 218 -12.88 -7.83 -2.39
C ARG A 218 -12.62 -6.58 -1.55
N ILE A 219 -13.59 -6.27 -0.72
CA ILE A 219 -13.55 -5.13 0.20
C ILE A 219 -13.73 -5.64 1.62
N THR A 220 -12.90 -5.17 2.53
CA THR A 220 -13.01 -5.38 3.99
C THR A 220 -13.47 -4.08 4.62
N VAL A 221 -14.57 -4.09 5.34
CA VAL A 221 -15.09 -2.94 6.07
C VAL A 221 -14.65 -3.01 7.52
N LEU A 222 -13.85 -2.05 7.95
CA LEU A 222 -13.34 -1.93 9.32
C LEU A 222 -14.19 -0.92 10.09
N VAL A 223 -14.66 -1.30 11.28
CA VAL A 223 -15.44 -0.44 12.17
C VAL A 223 -14.95 -0.66 13.59
N GLN A 224 -14.63 0.44 14.30
CA GLN A 224 -14.15 0.39 15.69
C GLN A 224 -13.05 -0.66 15.92
N GLY A 225 -12.11 -0.74 14.98
CA GLY A 225 -10.96 -1.63 15.06
C GLY A 225 -11.23 -3.12 14.76
N SER A 226 -12.43 -3.48 14.31
CA SER A 226 -12.80 -4.86 14.00
C SER A 226 -13.36 -4.96 12.57
N ILE A 227 -13.20 -6.12 11.94
CA ILE A 227 -13.81 -6.39 10.63
C ILE A 227 -15.31 -6.58 10.84
N MET A 228 -16.12 -5.71 10.23
CA MET A 228 -17.56 -5.80 10.27
C MET A 228 -18.11 -6.75 9.19
N VAL A 229 -17.60 -6.62 7.98
CA VAL A 229 -18.01 -7.42 6.81
C VAL A 229 -16.90 -7.44 5.76
N GLU A 230 -16.84 -8.54 5.01
CA GLU A 230 -15.99 -8.70 3.83
C GLU A 230 -16.82 -9.27 2.68
N GLY A 231 -16.62 -8.74 1.49
CA GLY A 231 -17.35 -9.18 0.31
C GLY A 231 -16.79 -8.61 -0.99
N THR A 232 -17.40 -8.97 -2.10
CA THR A 232 -17.20 -8.32 -3.39
C THR A 232 -17.73 -6.88 -3.35
N PRO A 233 -17.30 -6.00 -4.26
CA PRO A 233 -17.86 -4.66 -4.35
C PRO A 233 -19.40 -4.64 -4.40
N ALA A 234 -20.03 -5.54 -5.14
CA ALA A 234 -21.49 -5.62 -5.24
C ALA A 234 -22.16 -6.02 -3.92
N GLU A 235 -21.60 -6.98 -3.18
CA GLU A 235 -22.08 -7.39 -1.86
C GLU A 235 -21.96 -6.26 -0.84
N ILE A 236 -20.84 -5.54 -0.84
CA ILE A 236 -20.60 -4.42 0.06
C ILE A 236 -21.54 -3.25 -0.25
N ALA A 237 -21.79 -2.94 -1.53
CA ALA A 237 -22.73 -1.89 -1.93
C ALA A 237 -24.19 -2.21 -1.54
N ALA A 238 -24.54 -3.50 -1.46
CA ALA A 238 -25.87 -3.96 -1.08
C ALA A 238 -26.05 -4.09 0.45
N ASP A 239 -24.96 -4.11 1.25
CA ASP A 239 -25.03 -4.31 2.70
C ASP A 239 -25.62 -3.06 3.40
N GLU A 240 -26.77 -3.23 4.05
CA GLU A 240 -27.47 -2.11 4.74
C GLU A 240 -26.65 -1.53 5.89
N ARG A 241 -25.81 -2.32 6.56
CA ARG A 241 -24.96 -1.85 7.66
C ARG A 241 -23.90 -0.90 7.14
N VAL A 242 -23.31 -1.23 5.96
CA VAL A 242 -22.34 -0.38 5.28
C VAL A 242 -23.00 0.91 4.83
N ARG A 243 -24.19 0.82 4.21
CA ARG A 243 -24.95 2.01 3.80
C ARG A 243 -25.23 2.95 4.96
N LYS A 244 -25.66 2.43 6.12
CA LYS A 244 -25.94 3.26 7.31
C LYS A 244 -24.71 4.00 7.83
N ILE A 245 -23.52 3.39 7.76
CA ILE A 245 -22.27 4.02 8.18
C ILE A 245 -21.88 5.17 7.27
N TYR A 246 -22.04 5.01 5.95
CA TYR A 246 -21.63 6.02 4.98
C TYR A 246 -22.71 7.05 4.65
N LEU A 247 -24.01 6.72 4.77
CA LEU A 247 -25.12 7.64 4.57
C LEU A 247 -25.51 8.39 5.85
N GLY A 248 -25.26 7.82 7.05
CA GLY A 248 -25.54 8.46 8.32
C GLY A 248 -24.58 9.61 8.68
N GLU A 249 -23.41 9.68 8.06
CA GLU A 249 -22.49 10.81 8.24
C GLU A 249 -22.92 12.06 7.44
N GLY A 250 -23.86 11.93 6.48
CA GLY A 250 -24.40 13.05 5.69
C GLY A 250 -25.43 13.92 6.42
N ASP A 251 -26.09 13.40 7.44
CA ASP A 251 -27.16 14.16 8.16
C ASP A 251 -26.66 15.06 9.30
N HIS A 252 -25.39 15.00 9.67
CA HIS A 252 -24.80 15.85 10.71
C HIS A 252 -24.03 17.07 10.20
N ALA A 253 -23.97 17.29 8.88
CA ALA A 253 -23.29 18.47 8.28
C ALA A 253 -24.27 19.62 7.93
N ALA A 254 -25.56 19.50 8.31
CA ALA A 254 -26.60 20.52 8.05
C ALA A 254 -27.44 20.82 9.31
N ALA A 255 -26.75 21.17 10.40
CA ALA A 255 -27.41 21.79 11.58
C ALA A 255 -26.48 22.85 12.18
#